data_fd139a55e42b7d837c9117d200cdcbf4
#
_entry.id   fd139a55e42b7d837c9117d200cdcbf4
#
_cell.length_a   1.000
_cell.length_b   1.000
_cell.length_c   1.000
_cell.angle_alpha   90.00
_cell.angle_beta   90.00
_cell.angle_gamma   90.00
#
_symmetry.space_group_name_H-M   'P 1'
#
loop_
_entity.id
_entity.type
_entity.pdbx_description
1 polymer ?
#
loop_
_entity_poly.entity_id
_entity_poly.type
_entity_poly.pdbx_seq_one_letter_code
_entity_poly.pdbx_strand_id
1 'polypeptide(L)'
;MYQDFCDRCGSAIDPKTGRCPDCARRGNRTAGIIVAVVLIAVVLAATLLREPMVRGATELVYRVETLFSTRPEPDVVQAVEPAPDPRPEPDPARDEAVKAAQAYLETETYSPSALYLQLYGDGYQEADIDYALDHCGANWYENAAYCAMDWVASYYYSRGMLVEDLMNSGFTADEAAYGADCCGANWSEEATLYGAFLLEETPELSAEEVSAALLEFGYTEEEAQYAVDQLFSSPSDL
;
A
#
# COMPACT_ATOMS: atom_id res chain seq x y z
N MET A 1 33.66 14.49 -1.12
CA MET A 1 32.24 14.67 -1.52
C MET A 1 31.57 13.34 -1.31
N TYR A 2 30.70 13.23 -0.35
CA TYR A 2 29.87 12.02 -0.17
C TYR A 2 28.82 12.03 -1.27
N GLN A 3 28.71 10.93 -2.00
CA GLN A 3 27.69 10.74 -3.02
C GLN A 3 26.57 9.93 -2.36
N ASP A 4 25.39 10.54 -2.22
CA ASP A 4 24.23 9.88 -1.66
C ASP A 4 23.61 8.95 -2.71
N PHE A 5 23.25 7.75 -2.30
CA PHE A 5 22.60 6.75 -3.13
C PHE A 5 21.13 6.62 -2.75
N CYS A 6 20.31 6.30 -3.70
CA CYS A 6 18.87 6.10 -3.49
C CYS A 6 18.64 4.78 -2.73
N ASP A 7 18.03 4.87 -1.57
CA ASP A 7 17.70 3.71 -0.72
C ASP A 7 16.72 2.72 -1.39
N ARG A 8 16.01 3.17 -2.44
CA ARG A 8 15.03 2.37 -3.15
C ARG A 8 15.56 1.56 -4.32
N CYS A 9 16.63 2.00 -4.98
CA CYS A 9 17.15 1.36 -6.20
C CYS A 9 18.68 1.37 -6.29
N GLY A 10 19.37 1.85 -5.27
CA GLY A 10 20.84 1.92 -5.23
C GLY A 10 21.49 2.93 -6.19
N SER A 11 20.71 3.64 -7.02
CA SER A 11 21.27 4.61 -7.98
C SER A 11 21.64 5.92 -7.29
N ALA A 12 22.66 6.61 -7.83
CA ALA A 12 23.13 7.90 -7.30
C ALA A 12 22.01 8.96 -7.34
N ILE A 13 21.83 9.66 -6.23
CA ILE A 13 20.89 10.77 -6.12
C ILE A 13 21.50 12.00 -6.80
N ASP A 14 20.69 12.71 -7.59
CA ASP A 14 21.12 13.98 -8.18
C ASP A 14 21.34 15.03 -7.08
N PRO A 15 22.55 15.51 -6.89
CA PRO A 15 22.89 16.42 -5.79
C PRO A 15 22.20 17.79 -5.89
N LYS A 16 21.65 18.14 -7.07
CA LYS A 16 20.95 19.42 -7.28
C LYS A 16 19.47 19.35 -6.94
N THR A 17 18.84 18.20 -7.16
CA THR A 17 17.39 18.03 -6.99
C THR A 17 17.03 17.20 -5.78
N GLY A 18 17.98 16.48 -5.19
CA GLY A 18 17.76 15.54 -4.09
C GLY A 18 16.87 14.35 -4.47
N ARG A 19 16.70 14.07 -5.77
CA ARG A 19 15.82 13.01 -6.27
C ARG A 19 16.58 11.95 -7.06
N CYS A 20 16.14 10.72 -6.95
CA CYS A 20 16.67 9.64 -7.77
C CYS A 20 16.10 9.71 -9.19
N PRO A 21 16.97 9.86 -10.23
CA PRO A 21 16.53 9.99 -11.62
C PRO A 21 15.84 8.71 -12.16
N ASP A 22 16.24 7.53 -11.67
CA ASP A 22 15.72 6.26 -12.15
C ASP A 22 14.32 5.97 -11.56
N CYS A 23 14.10 6.27 -10.29
CA CYS A 23 12.78 6.19 -9.68
C CYS A 23 11.80 7.21 -10.29
N ALA A 24 12.25 8.43 -10.58
CA ALA A 24 11.44 9.46 -11.24
C ALA A 24 11.06 9.07 -12.68
N ARG A 25 11.97 8.43 -13.44
CA ARG A 25 11.70 7.94 -14.79
C ARG A 25 10.68 6.81 -14.84
N ARG A 26 10.67 5.92 -13.83
CA ARG A 26 9.74 4.79 -13.77
C ARG A 26 8.32 5.25 -13.49
N GLY A 27 8.12 6.20 -12.57
CA GLY A 27 6.80 6.79 -12.27
C GLY A 27 6.18 7.55 -13.45
N ASN A 28 7.00 8.24 -14.26
CA ASN A 28 6.49 9.05 -15.38
C ASN A 28 6.05 8.22 -16.61
N ARG A 29 6.61 7.01 -16.81
CA ARG A 29 6.24 6.18 -17.97
C ARG A 29 4.87 5.54 -17.82
N THR A 30 4.52 5.06 -16.63
CA THR A 30 3.20 4.45 -16.37
C THR A 30 2.10 5.51 -16.35
N ALA A 31 2.32 6.68 -15.77
CA ALA A 31 1.36 7.79 -15.78
C ALA A 31 1.08 8.29 -17.22
N GLY A 32 2.11 8.41 -18.06
CA GLY A 32 1.95 8.84 -19.45
C GLY A 32 1.13 7.86 -20.30
N ILE A 33 1.29 6.56 -20.11
CA ILE A 33 0.54 5.53 -20.84
C ILE A 33 -0.93 5.53 -20.42
N ILE A 34 -1.22 5.64 -19.12
CA ILE A 34 -2.60 5.68 -18.61
C ILE A 34 -3.33 6.92 -19.14
N VAL A 35 -2.70 8.10 -19.10
CA VAL A 35 -3.30 9.34 -19.61
C VAL A 35 -3.57 9.23 -21.11
N ALA A 36 -2.65 8.65 -21.91
CA ALA A 36 -2.85 8.47 -23.35
C ALA A 36 -4.01 7.52 -23.66
N VAL A 37 -4.12 6.40 -22.94
CA VAL A 37 -5.22 5.44 -23.11
C VAL A 37 -6.57 6.05 -22.75
N VAL A 38 -6.64 6.81 -21.64
CA VAL A 38 -7.87 7.49 -21.22
C VAL A 38 -8.29 8.55 -22.24
N LEU A 39 -7.35 9.35 -22.76
CA LEU A 39 -7.65 10.35 -23.79
C LEU A 39 -8.16 9.73 -25.10
N ILE A 40 -7.56 8.63 -25.54
CA ILE A 40 -8.03 7.90 -26.73
C ILE A 40 -9.43 7.32 -26.50
N ALA A 41 -9.71 6.76 -25.34
CA ALA A 41 -11.03 6.24 -24.99
C ALA A 41 -12.10 7.34 -24.96
N VAL A 42 -11.78 8.52 -24.40
CA VAL A 42 -12.67 9.68 -24.35
C VAL A 42 -12.95 10.22 -25.77
N VAL A 43 -11.93 10.32 -26.62
CA VAL A 43 -12.11 10.77 -28.03
C VAL A 43 -12.95 9.79 -28.82
N LEU A 44 -12.72 8.47 -28.67
CA LEU A 44 -13.52 7.43 -29.32
C LEU A 44 -14.97 7.44 -28.83
N ALA A 45 -15.20 7.59 -27.52
CA ALA A 45 -16.54 7.71 -26.97
C ALA A 45 -17.26 8.98 -27.47
N ALA A 46 -16.55 10.09 -27.55
CA ALA A 46 -17.11 11.35 -28.05
C ALA A 46 -17.46 11.29 -29.55
N THR A 47 -16.70 10.52 -30.35
CA THR A 47 -16.98 10.36 -31.80
C THR A 47 -18.10 9.36 -32.08
N LEU A 48 -18.18 8.27 -31.30
CA LEU A 48 -19.20 7.22 -31.48
C LEU A 48 -20.57 7.59 -30.90
N LEU A 49 -20.62 8.47 -29.87
CA LEU A 49 -21.85 8.88 -29.20
C LEU A 49 -22.38 10.24 -29.66
N ARG A 50 -21.77 10.86 -30.66
CA ARG A 50 -22.08 12.22 -31.08
C ARG A 50 -23.53 12.39 -31.59
N GLU A 51 -24.05 11.42 -32.31
CA GLU A 51 -25.40 11.50 -32.89
C GLU A 51 -26.56 11.26 -31.86
N PRO A 52 -26.52 10.24 -30.99
CA PRO A 52 -27.59 10.00 -30.04
C PRO A 52 -27.62 11.01 -28.87
N MET A 53 -26.44 11.55 -28.49
CA MET A 53 -26.35 12.46 -27.33
C MET A 53 -26.87 13.87 -27.63
N VAL A 54 -26.70 14.34 -28.88
CA VAL A 54 -27.21 15.67 -29.28
C VAL A 54 -28.73 15.66 -29.36
N ARG A 55 -29.35 14.56 -29.82
CA ARG A 55 -30.83 14.44 -29.87
C ARG A 55 -31.45 14.32 -28.47
N GLY A 56 -30.81 13.56 -27.57
CA GLY A 56 -31.26 13.41 -26.18
C GLY A 56 -31.15 14.72 -25.36
N ALA A 57 -30.10 15.48 -25.58
CA ALA A 57 -29.85 16.72 -24.86
C ALA A 57 -30.86 17.82 -25.27
N THR A 58 -31.23 17.95 -26.56
CA THR A 58 -32.22 18.93 -27.02
C THR A 58 -33.63 18.59 -26.53
N GLU A 59 -34.00 17.32 -26.43
CA GLU A 59 -35.29 16.92 -25.90
C GLU A 59 -35.38 17.11 -24.37
N LEU A 60 -34.28 16.89 -23.66
CA LEU A 60 -34.21 17.13 -22.21
C LEU A 60 -34.29 18.63 -21.87
N VAL A 61 -33.62 19.49 -22.63
CA VAL A 61 -33.63 20.94 -22.42
C VAL A 61 -35.03 21.50 -22.67
N TYR A 62 -35.73 21.03 -23.72
CA TYR A 62 -37.12 21.47 -24.00
C TYR A 62 -38.10 21.03 -22.91
N ARG A 63 -37.92 19.83 -22.35
CA ARG A 63 -38.75 19.31 -21.23
C ARG A 63 -38.47 20.06 -19.91
N VAL A 64 -37.22 20.46 -19.68
CA VAL A 64 -36.86 21.20 -18.48
C VAL A 64 -37.41 22.62 -18.52
N GLU A 65 -37.38 23.32 -19.67
CA GLU A 65 -37.94 24.67 -19.80
C GLU A 65 -39.45 24.69 -19.58
N THR A 66 -40.18 23.66 -20.02
CA THR A 66 -41.63 23.58 -19.80
C THR A 66 -42.00 23.27 -18.34
N LEU A 67 -41.13 22.61 -17.60
CA LEU A 67 -41.34 22.33 -16.16
C LEU A 67 -41.06 23.57 -15.28
N PHE A 68 -40.22 24.48 -15.73
CA PHE A 68 -39.90 25.70 -14.97
C PHE A 68 -40.84 26.87 -15.27
N SER A 69 -41.66 26.80 -16.32
CA SER A 69 -42.59 27.88 -16.69
C SER A 69 -43.86 27.97 -15.85
N THR A 70 -44.10 27.00 -14.94
CA THR A 70 -45.27 27.01 -14.07
C THR A 70 -44.90 27.07 -12.58
N ARG A 71 -43.86 27.84 -12.25
CA ARG A 71 -43.48 28.01 -10.84
C ARG A 71 -44.38 29.10 -10.24
N PRO A 72 -45.23 28.83 -9.25
CA PRO A 72 -45.83 29.90 -8.45
C PRO A 72 -44.71 30.63 -7.71
N GLU A 73 -44.85 31.93 -7.60
CA GLU A 73 -43.92 32.80 -6.84
C GLU A 73 -43.68 32.18 -5.47
N PRO A 74 -42.41 31.98 -5.03
CA PRO A 74 -42.17 31.42 -3.74
C PRO A 74 -42.62 32.41 -2.65
N ASP A 75 -43.53 31.95 -1.79
CA ASP A 75 -43.70 32.57 -0.48
C ASP A 75 -42.32 32.74 0.14
N VAL A 76 -42.03 33.90 0.69
CA VAL A 76 -40.77 34.23 1.34
C VAL A 76 -40.59 33.24 2.52
N VAL A 77 -40.08 32.08 2.20
CA VAL A 77 -39.55 31.15 3.24
C VAL A 77 -38.33 31.86 3.79
N GLN A 78 -38.44 32.32 5.05
CA GLN A 78 -37.29 32.78 5.81
C GLN A 78 -36.17 31.77 5.59
N ALA A 79 -35.00 32.25 5.13
CA ALA A 79 -33.82 31.43 4.98
C ALA A 79 -33.54 30.79 6.35
N VAL A 80 -33.87 29.51 6.45
CA VAL A 80 -33.38 28.67 7.56
C VAL A 80 -31.88 28.66 7.32
N GLU A 81 -31.12 29.31 8.18
CA GLU A 81 -29.68 29.18 8.23
C GLU A 81 -29.39 27.68 8.19
N PRO A 82 -28.52 27.20 7.25
CA PRO A 82 -28.14 25.81 7.26
C PRO A 82 -27.66 25.51 8.68
N ALA A 83 -28.29 24.48 9.30
CA ALA A 83 -27.85 24.03 10.62
C ALA A 83 -26.33 23.84 10.55
N PRO A 84 -25.57 24.34 11.53
CA PRO A 84 -24.13 24.16 11.54
C PRO A 84 -23.88 22.66 11.36
N ASP A 85 -23.02 22.34 10.42
CA ASP A 85 -22.51 20.99 10.20
C ASP A 85 -22.22 20.38 11.57
N PRO A 86 -22.87 19.28 11.96
CA PRO A 86 -22.63 18.71 13.27
C PRO A 86 -21.17 18.26 13.28
N ARG A 87 -20.26 19.14 13.65
CA ARG A 87 -18.95 18.74 14.10
C ARG A 87 -19.21 17.72 15.21
N PRO A 88 -18.70 16.49 15.07
CA PRO A 88 -18.83 15.53 16.15
C PRO A 88 -18.43 16.24 17.44
N GLU A 89 -19.33 16.25 18.41
CA GLU A 89 -19.01 16.83 19.71
C GLU A 89 -17.70 16.19 20.20
N PRO A 90 -16.79 16.95 20.84
CA PRO A 90 -15.57 16.41 21.41
C PRO A 90 -15.95 15.22 22.28
N ASP A 91 -15.53 14.03 21.88
CA ASP A 91 -15.70 12.83 22.68
C ASP A 91 -14.41 12.60 23.48
N PRO A 92 -14.40 12.86 24.79
CA PRO A 92 -13.20 12.73 25.61
C PRO A 92 -12.60 11.32 25.56
N ALA A 93 -13.42 10.27 25.38
CA ALA A 93 -12.94 8.89 25.30
C ALA A 93 -12.14 8.65 24.02
N ARG A 94 -12.59 9.18 22.88
CA ARG A 94 -11.86 9.15 21.61
C ARG A 94 -10.54 9.91 21.68
N ASP A 95 -10.57 11.11 22.27
CA ASP A 95 -9.36 11.91 22.42
C ASP A 95 -8.32 11.23 23.34
N GLU A 96 -8.77 10.50 24.36
CA GLU A 96 -7.89 9.70 25.22
C GLU A 96 -7.33 8.49 24.46
N ALA A 97 -8.14 7.79 23.68
CA ALA A 97 -7.68 6.66 22.86
C ALA A 97 -6.64 7.10 21.83
N VAL A 98 -6.85 8.26 21.16
CA VAL A 98 -5.86 8.84 20.21
C VAL A 98 -4.54 9.13 20.91
N LYS A 99 -4.57 9.75 22.11
CA LYS A 99 -3.35 10.04 22.89
C LYS A 99 -2.62 8.78 23.33
N ALA A 100 -3.37 7.74 23.73
CA ALA A 100 -2.79 6.46 24.08
C ALA A 100 -2.12 5.81 22.87
N ALA A 101 -2.79 5.80 21.70
CA ALA A 101 -2.21 5.30 20.44
C ALA A 101 -0.91 6.03 20.09
N GLN A 102 -0.90 7.36 20.18
CA GLN A 102 0.29 8.18 19.92
C GLN A 102 1.43 7.83 20.89
N ALA A 103 1.13 7.66 22.19
CA ALA A 103 2.13 7.31 23.18
C ALA A 103 2.77 5.93 22.91
N TYR A 104 2.00 4.95 22.44
CA TYR A 104 2.53 3.65 22.03
C TYR A 104 3.44 3.77 20.80
N LEU A 105 3.02 4.50 19.78
CA LEU A 105 3.79 4.72 18.54
C LEU A 105 5.08 5.52 18.76
N GLU A 106 5.20 6.29 19.85
CA GLU A 106 6.45 6.96 20.22
C GLU A 106 7.50 6.00 20.81
N THR A 107 7.08 4.86 21.33
CA THR A 107 7.97 3.93 22.06
C THR A 107 8.29 2.68 21.27
N GLU A 108 7.39 2.20 20.47
CA GLU A 108 7.52 0.94 19.72
C GLU A 108 6.85 1.02 18.35
N THR A 109 7.22 0.11 17.46
CA THR A 109 6.59 -0.07 16.16
C THR A 109 5.38 -1.00 16.30
N TYR A 110 4.23 -0.55 15.82
CA TYR A 110 3.00 -1.34 15.82
C TYR A 110 2.45 -1.51 14.41
N SER A 111 1.89 -2.70 14.16
CA SER A 111 0.91 -2.86 13.09
C SER A 111 -0.45 -2.31 13.55
N PRO A 112 -1.38 -1.97 12.64
CA PRO A 112 -2.73 -1.55 13.02
C PRO A 112 -3.42 -2.54 13.95
N SER A 113 -3.33 -3.86 13.67
CA SER A 113 -3.92 -4.88 14.52
C SER A 113 -3.26 -5.01 15.88
N ALA A 114 -1.93 -4.86 15.95
CA ALA A 114 -1.22 -4.92 17.22
C ALA A 114 -1.57 -3.71 18.12
N LEU A 115 -1.64 -2.50 17.54
CA LEU A 115 -2.06 -1.31 18.26
C LEU A 115 -3.53 -1.39 18.71
N TYR A 116 -4.41 -1.96 17.85
CA TYR A 116 -5.79 -2.23 18.23
C TYR A 116 -5.87 -3.13 19.47
N LEU A 117 -5.15 -4.25 19.46
CA LEU A 117 -5.14 -5.20 20.57
C LEU A 117 -4.57 -4.59 21.85
N GLN A 118 -3.57 -3.72 21.72
CA GLN A 118 -3.00 -3.01 22.88
C GLN A 118 -4.03 -2.08 23.51
N LEU A 119 -4.68 -1.23 22.72
CA LEU A 119 -5.72 -0.31 23.19
C LEU A 119 -6.94 -1.06 23.75
N TYR A 120 -7.32 -2.18 23.13
CA TYR A 120 -8.39 -3.03 23.64
C TYR A 120 -8.04 -3.63 24.99
N GLY A 121 -6.79 -4.06 25.19
CA GLY A 121 -6.26 -4.53 26.47
C GLY A 121 -6.28 -3.48 27.58
N ASP A 122 -6.13 -2.21 27.21
CA ASP A 122 -6.22 -1.07 28.12
C ASP A 122 -7.66 -0.68 28.48
N GLY A 123 -8.64 -1.29 27.80
CA GLY A 123 -10.07 -1.15 28.10
C GLY A 123 -10.81 -0.08 27.29
N TYR A 124 -10.19 0.44 26.21
CA TYR A 124 -10.89 1.32 25.27
C TYR A 124 -11.99 0.55 24.52
N GLN A 125 -13.05 1.26 24.11
CA GLN A 125 -14.15 0.67 23.34
C GLN A 125 -13.75 0.56 21.86
N GLU A 126 -14.26 -0.44 21.15
CA GLU A 126 -13.92 -0.70 19.73
C GLU A 126 -14.07 0.56 18.85
N ALA A 127 -15.18 1.29 18.99
CA ALA A 127 -15.42 2.51 18.20
C ALA A 127 -14.41 3.64 18.48
N ASP A 128 -13.86 3.71 19.71
CA ASP A 128 -12.86 4.70 20.08
C ASP A 128 -11.47 4.26 19.59
N ILE A 129 -11.20 2.96 19.57
CA ILE A 129 -9.98 2.37 19.00
C ILE A 129 -9.94 2.59 17.50
N ASP A 130 -11.01 2.28 16.77
CA ASP A 130 -11.10 2.51 15.32
C ASP A 130 -10.83 3.99 15.00
N TYR A 131 -11.45 4.89 15.76
CA TYR A 131 -11.22 6.32 15.63
C TYR A 131 -9.75 6.68 15.92
N ALA A 132 -9.14 6.09 16.93
CA ALA A 132 -7.75 6.36 17.31
C ALA A 132 -6.78 5.88 16.21
N LEU A 133 -6.99 4.72 15.61
CA LEU A 133 -6.16 4.22 14.50
C LEU A 133 -6.17 5.15 13.29
N ASP A 134 -7.33 5.73 12.98
CA ASP A 134 -7.48 6.68 11.88
C ASP A 134 -6.90 8.07 12.18
N HIS A 135 -6.79 8.44 13.47
CA HIS A 135 -6.46 9.82 13.89
C HIS A 135 -5.17 9.95 14.72
N CYS A 136 -4.48 8.86 15.04
CA CYS A 136 -3.21 8.90 15.79
C CYS A 136 -2.05 9.54 15.01
N GLY A 137 -2.19 9.71 13.71
CA GLY A 137 -1.16 10.31 12.86
C GLY A 137 -0.01 9.36 12.53
N ALA A 138 -0.22 8.04 12.66
CA ALA A 138 0.77 7.03 12.29
C ALA A 138 1.11 7.12 10.80
N ASN A 139 2.39 6.98 10.48
CA ASN A 139 2.84 6.70 9.12
C ASN A 139 2.84 5.18 8.90
N TRP A 140 1.70 4.62 8.51
CA TRP A 140 1.56 3.18 8.34
C TRP A 140 2.50 2.58 7.28
N TYR A 141 2.95 3.35 6.29
CA TYR A 141 3.98 2.93 5.34
C TYR A 141 5.33 2.67 6.04
N GLU A 142 5.77 3.61 6.89
CA GLU A 142 6.99 3.43 7.68
C GLU A 142 6.85 2.29 8.69
N ASN A 143 5.72 2.21 9.37
CA ASN A 143 5.46 1.12 10.31
C ASN A 143 5.47 -0.24 9.61
N ALA A 144 4.88 -0.36 8.41
CA ALA A 144 4.95 -1.58 7.62
C ALA A 144 6.40 -1.96 7.27
N ALA A 145 7.24 -0.98 6.91
CA ALA A 145 8.65 -1.24 6.61
C ALA A 145 9.45 -1.70 7.85
N TYR A 146 9.20 -1.11 9.00
CA TYR A 146 9.84 -1.54 10.25
C TYR A 146 9.36 -2.93 10.70
N CYS A 147 8.04 -3.19 10.67
CA CYS A 147 7.52 -4.54 10.95
C CYS A 147 8.11 -5.57 10.00
N ALA A 148 8.16 -5.27 8.71
CA ALA A 148 8.75 -6.14 7.70
C ALA A 148 10.22 -6.45 7.99
N MET A 149 11.00 -5.44 8.35
CA MET A 149 12.42 -5.60 8.70
C MET A 149 12.61 -6.50 9.91
N ASP A 150 11.82 -6.31 10.97
CA ASP A 150 11.90 -7.12 12.18
C ASP A 150 11.50 -8.59 11.91
N TRP A 151 10.49 -8.79 11.07
CA TRP A 151 10.03 -10.15 10.76
C TRP A 151 11.02 -10.92 9.89
N VAL A 152 11.57 -10.30 8.85
CA VAL A 152 12.61 -10.92 8.01
C VAL A 152 13.87 -11.23 8.82
N ALA A 153 14.23 -10.38 9.78
CA ALA A 153 15.35 -10.64 10.68
C ALA A 153 15.14 -11.84 11.63
N SER A 154 13.89 -12.22 11.88
CA SER A 154 13.52 -13.24 12.86
C SER A 154 13.05 -14.56 12.24
N TYR A 155 12.51 -14.51 11.01
CA TYR A 155 11.86 -15.64 10.34
C TYR A 155 12.20 -15.64 8.86
N TYR A 156 12.06 -16.80 8.21
CA TYR A 156 12.19 -16.92 6.76
C TYR A 156 10.93 -16.40 6.08
N TYR A 157 11.11 -15.54 5.09
CA TYR A 157 10.02 -14.99 4.30
C TYR A 157 10.36 -14.96 2.81
N SER A 158 9.42 -15.33 1.97
CA SER A 158 9.37 -14.82 0.62
C SER A 158 8.69 -13.45 0.62
N ARG A 159 8.95 -12.63 -0.41
CA ARG A 159 8.30 -11.32 -0.55
C ARG A 159 6.77 -11.44 -0.52
N GLY A 160 6.23 -12.49 -1.17
CA GLY A 160 4.79 -12.71 -1.25
C GLY A 160 4.17 -13.00 0.11
N MET A 161 4.77 -13.90 0.89
CA MET A 161 4.32 -14.21 2.25
C MET A 161 4.40 -13.01 3.17
N LEU A 162 5.49 -12.24 3.08
CA LEU A 162 5.63 -11.03 3.91
C LEU A 162 4.53 -10.01 3.62
N VAL A 163 4.19 -9.78 2.35
CA VAL A 163 3.08 -8.89 1.98
C VAL A 163 1.75 -9.41 2.55
N GLU A 164 1.49 -10.72 2.44
CA GLU A 164 0.28 -11.34 2.97
C GLU A 164 0.18 -11.19 4.49
N ASP A 165 1.25 -11.45 5.21
CA ASP A 165 1.27 -11.35 6.67
C ASP A 165 1.16 -9.89 7.16
N LEU A 166 1.78 -8.94 6.45
CA LEU A 166 1.57 -7.53 6.72
C LEU A 166 0.11 -7.13 6.53
N MET A 167 -0.54 -7.59 5.46
CA MET A 167 -1.97 -7.36 5.25
C MET A 167 -2.83 -7.99 6.36
N ASN A 168 -2.51 -9.21 6.77
CA ASN A 168 -3.18 -9.89 7.88
C ASN A 168 -2.99 -9.15 9.22
N SER A 169 -1.93 -8.36 9.35
CA SER A 169 -1.67 -7.49 10.50
C SER A 169 -2.34 -6.12 10.40
N GLY A 170 -3.23 -5.93 9.41
CA GLY A 170 -4.08 -4.77 9.25
C GLY A 170 -3.50 -3.64 8.39
N PHE A 171 -2.33 -3.82 7.77
CA PHE A 171 -1.84 -2.89 6.77
C PHE A 171 -2.64 -3.03 5.46
N THR A 172 -2.81 -1.93 4.75
CA THR A 172 -3.37 -1.96 3.40
C THR A 172 -2.42 -2.65 2.41
N ALA A 173 -2.92 -3.09 1.26
CA ALA A 173 -2.09 -3.74 0.24
C ALA A 173 -0.92 -2.85 -0.24
N ASP A 174 -1.15 -1.53 -0.33
CA ASP A 174 -0.11 -0.58 -0.74
C ASP A 174 0.95 -0.39 0.36
N GLU A 175 0.56 -0.32 1.62
CA GLU A 175 1.45 -0.25 2.78
C GLU A 175 2.26 -1.53 2.95
N ALA A 176 1.62 -2.69 2.83
CA ALA A 176 2.27 -4.00 2.92
C ALA A 176 3.30 -4.19 1.79
N ALA A 177 2.94 -3.85 0.55
CA ALA A 177 3.86 -3.91 -0.57
C ALA A 177 5.05 -2.96 -0.39
N TYR A 178 4.79 -1.73 0.09
CA TYR A 178 5.85 -0.78 0.43
C TYR A 178 6.76 -1.32 1.54
N GLY A 179 6.18 -1.90 2.59
CA GLY A 179 6.94 -2.53 3.69
C GLY A 179 7.90 -3.60 3.18
N ALA A 180 7.40 -4.52 2.37
CA ALA A 180 8.22 -5.58 1.77
C ALA A 180 9.29 -5.06 0.81
N ASP A 181 9.03 -3.95 0.09
CA ASP A 181 10.01 -3.34 -0.83
C ASP A 181 11.07 -2.49 -0.11
N CYS A 182 10.79 -2.05 1.12
CA CYS A 182 11.63 -1.14 1.88
C CYS A 182 12.29 -1.78 3.12
N CYS A 183 12.00 -3.06 3.44
CA CYS A 183 12.58 -3.75 4.60
C CYS A 183 14.08 -4.05 4.45
N GLY A 184 14.66 -3.87 3.27
CA GLY A 184 16.07 -4.11 3.00
C GLY A 184 16.45 -5.58 2.73
N ALA A 185 15.48 -6.49 2.68
CA ALA A 185 15.72 -7.89 2.34
C ALA A 185 16.23 -8.05 0.91
N ASN A 186 17.19 -8.95 0.74
CA ASN A 186 17.57 -9.49 -0.56
C ASN A 186 16.90 -10.84 -0.74
N TRP A 187 15.81 -10.88 -1.51
CA TRP A 187 14.96 -12.07 -1.63
C TRP A 187 15.69 -13.29 -2.18
N SER A 188 16.73 -13.12 -3.00
CA SER A 188 17.58 -14.22 -3.45
C SER A 188 18.46 -14.78 -2.32
N GLU A 189 18.96 -13.91 -1.42
CA GLU A 189 19.68 -14.34 -0.22
C GLU A 189 18.73 -14.99 0.79
N GLU A 190 17.52 -14.47 0.98
CA GLU A 190 16.48 -15.07 1.82
C GLU A 190 16.10 -16.48 1.31
N ALA A 191 15.94 -16.65 -0.01
CA ALA A 191 15.71 -17.97 -0.62
C ALA A 191 16.88 -18.92 -0.33
N THR A 192 18.12 -18.42 -0.38
CA THR A 192 19.31 -19.23 -0.07
C THR A 192 19.35 -19.65 1.39
N LEU A 193 19.01 -18.75 2.31
CA LEU A 193 18.94 -19.06 3.76
C LEU A 193 17.87 -20.11 4.06
N TYR A 194 16.69 -19.97 3.44
CA TYR A 194 15.64 -20.97 3.62
C TYR A 194 15.99 -22.32 2.98
N GLY A 195 16.59 -22.31 1.79
CA GLY A 195 17.10 -23.54 1.15
C GLY A 195 18.19 -24.24 2.00
N ALA A 196 19.10 -23.48 2.62
CA ALA A 196 20.10 -24.00 3.54
C ALA A 196 19.45 -24.63 4.78
N PHE A 197 18.43 -23.99 5.35
CA PHE A 197 17.65 -24.55 6.45
C PHE A 197 16.99 -25.89 6.07
N LEU A 198 16.39 -25.98 4.87
CA LEU A 198 15.80 -27.23 4.39
C LEU A 198 16.83 -28.35 4.29
N LEU A 199 18.05 -28.05 3.83
CA LEU A 199 19.16 -29.03 3.75
C LEU A 199 19.74 -29.39 5.12
N GLU A 200 19.66 -28.49 6.11
CA GLU A 200 20.03 -28.79 7.48
C GLU A 200 19.04 -29.79 8.11
N GLU A 201 17.73 -29.61 7.87
CA GLU A 201 16.70 -30.53 8.36
C GLU A 201 16.64 -31.86 7.57
N THR A 202 16.91 -31.78 6.26
CA THR A 202 16.84 -32.97 5.36
C THR A 202 18.02 -32.94 4.38
N PRO A 203 19.19 -33.45 4.77
CA PRO A 203 20.43 -33.36 3.99
C PRO A 203 20.41 -34.06 2.62
N GLU A 204 19.48 -35.00 2.42
CA GLU A 204 19.36 -35.78 1.20
C GLU A 204 18.52 -35.12 0.09
N LEU A 205 17.98 -33.94 0.31
CA LEU A 205 17.22 -33.22 -0.72
C LEU A 205 18.09 -32.89 -1.95
N SER A 206 17.58 -33.22 -3.11
CA SER A 206 18.17 -32.82 -4.38
C SER A 206 17.95 -31.35 -4.70
N ALA A 207 18.70 -30.82 -5.65
CA ALA A 207 18.54 -29.45 -6.13
C ALA A 207 17.11 -29.16 -6.64
N GLU A 208 16.51 -30.14 -7.34
CA GLU A 208 15.14 -30.04 -7.84
C GLU A 208 14.12 -29.99 -6.70
N GLU A 209 14.31 -30.78 -5.64
CA GLU A 209 13.42 -30.79 -4.49
C GLU A 209 13.52 -29.49 -3.67
N VAL A 210 14.73 -28.95 -3.47
CA VAL A 210 14.94 -27.64 -2.84
C VAL A 210 14.29 -26.53 -3.68
N SER A 211 14.50 -26.54 -5.01
CA SER A 211 13.86 -25.56 -5.89
C SER A 211 12.34 -25.61 -5.80
N ALA A 212 11.76 -26.82 -5.81
CA ALA A 212 10.30 -27.00 -5.69
C ALA A 212 9.79 -26.49 -4.33
N ALA A 213 10.48 -26.74 -3.24
CA ALA A 213 10.12 -26.26 -1.92
C ALA A 213 10.19 -24.72 -1.82
N LEU A 214 11.21 -24.10 -2.43
CA LEU A 214 11.35 -22.65 -2.50
C LEU A 214 10.19 -22.00 -3.27
N LEU A 215 9.80 -22.59 -4.41
CA LEU A 215 8.65 -22.11 -5.19
C LEU A 215 7.33 -22.26 -4.42
N GLU A 216 7.15 -23.38 -3.71
CA GLU A 216 5.97 -23.62 -2.85
C GLU A 216 5.93 -22.61 -1.68
N PHE A 217 7.08 -22.22 -1.15
CA PHE A 217 7.20 -21.19 -0.11
C PHE A 217 6.93 -19.77 -0.63
N GLY A 218 6.81 -19.59 -1.95
CA GLY A 218 6.44 -18.34 -2.58
C GLY A 218 7.61 -17.49 -3.09
N TYR A 219 8.81 -18.06 -3.19
CA TYR A 219 9.90 -17.42 -3.92
C TYR A 219 9.68 -17.52 -5.43
N THR A 220 10.24 -16.59 -6.19
CA THR A 220 10.21 -16.60 -7.65
C THR A 220 11.14 -17.67 -8.22
N GLU A 221 10.95 -18.02 -9.50
CA GLU A 221 11.85 -18.95 -10.22
C GLU A 221 13.30 -18.43 -10.23
N GLU A 222 13.49 -17.12 -10.37
CA GLU A 222 14.82 -16.49 -10.38
C GLU A 222 15.49 -16.57 -9.00
N GLU A 223 14.77 -16.35 -7.92
CA GLU A 223 15.25 -16.44 -6.54
C GLU A 223 15.57 -17.90 -6.17
N ALA A 224 14.67 -18.84 -6.53
CA ALA A 224 14.87 -20.26 -6.28
C ALA A 224 16.09 -20.79 -7.06
N GLN A 225 16.25 -20.41 -8.31
CA GLN A 225 17.41 -20.81 -9.12
C GLN A 225 18.71 -20.24 -8.53
N TYR A 226 18.71 -18.96 -8.11
CA TYR A 226 19.85 -18.35 -7.45
C TYR A 226 20.24 -19.13 -6.20
N ALA A 227 19.28 -19.49 -5.35
CA ALA A 227 19.53 -20.26 -4.14
C ALA A 227 20.13 -21.65 -4.44
N VAL A 228 19.57 -22.37 -5.41
CA VAL A 228 20.08 -23.68 -5.83
C VAL A 228 21.52 -23.57 -6.36
N ASP A 229 21.80 -22.56 -7.18
CA ASP A 229 23.15 -22.33 -7.69
C ASP A 229 24.15 -22.08 -6.55
N GLN A 230 23.77 -21.33 -5.51
CA GLN A 230 24.64 -21.11 -4.35
C GLN A 230 24.84 -22.37 -3.51
N LEU A 231 23.79 -23.18 -3.30
CA LEU A 231 23.81 -24.31 -2.38
C LEU A 231 24.43 -25.59 -2.98
N PHE A 232 24.33 -25.78 -4.30
CA PHE A 232 24.76 -26.99 -4.97
C PHE A 232 25.96 -26.79 -5.92
N SER A 233 26.45 -25.54 -6.13
CA SER A 233 27.66 -25.31 -6.90
C SER A 233 28.88 -25.92 -6.19
N SER A 234 29.61 -26.73 -6.91
CA SER A 234 30.89 -27.27 -6.41
C SER A 234 31.94 -26.13 -6.32
N PRO A 235 32.84 -26.16 -5.30
CA PRO A 235 33.92 -25.18 -5.17
C PRO A 235 34.90 -25.12 -6.35
N SER A 236 34.74 -26.00 -7.35
CA SER A 236 35.56 -26.09 -8.55
C SER A 236 35.07 -25.23 -9.72
N ASP A 237 33.91 -24.58 -9.60
CA ASP A 237 33.27 -23.83 -10.68
C ASP A 237 33.36 -22.29 -10.46
N LEU A 238 34.08 -21.87 -9.43
CA LEU A 238 34.49 -20.50 -9.11
C LEU A 238 35.99 -20.37 -9.41
#